data_a895f96483091788029ae8658f219896
#
_entry.id   a895f96483091788029ae8658f219896
#
_cell.length_a   1.000
_cell.length_b   1.000
_cell.length_c   1.000
_cell.angle_alpha   90.00
_cell.angle_beta   90.00
_cell.angle_gamma   90.00
#
_symmetry.space_group_name_H-M   'P 1'
#
loop_
_entity.id
_entity.type
_entity.pdbx_description
1 polymer ?
#
loop_
_entity_poly.entity_id
_entity_poly.type
_entity_poly.pdbx_seq_one_letter_code
_entity_poly.pdbx_strand_id
1 'polypeptide(L)'
;MEIEKTIQVSVVMGSQSDWEIMQVACDLLEKLDVSYEKKIVSAHRTPDRLYEYANSLRRRKIKVVIAGAGGAAHLPGMIASKTDIPVIGVPINATDLRGVDSLYSIVQMPKGYPVATMAIGSPGAFNAAIFAIQVLAVTDKVIGQKIRDWRADTTNRVKNEPE
;
A
#
# COMPACT_ATOMS: atom_id res chain seq x y z
N MET A 1 9.10 -29.86 4.20
CA MET A 1 9.28 -28.66 5.02
C MET A 1 8.76 -27.49 4.20
N GLU A 2 7.56 -26.99 4.47
CA GLU A 2 7.07 -25.78 3.87
C GLU A 2 7.96 -24.63 4.34
N ILE A 3 8.61 -23.96 3.40
CA ILE A 3 9.37 -22.74 3.70
C ILE A 3 8.32 -21.68 4.02
N GLU A 4 8.18 -21.33 5.28
CA GLU A 4 7.29 -20.27 5.73
C GLU A 4 7.66 -18.98 4.97
N LYS A 5 6.80 -18.58 4.03
CA LYS A 5 7.04 -17.38 3.20
C LYS A 5 7.12 -16.15 4.11
N THR A 6 8.27 -15.52 4.18
CA THR A 6 8.44 -14.29 4.95
C THR A 6 7.54 -13.20 4.38
N ILE A 7 6.67 -12.63 5.23
CA ILE A 7 5.80 -11.50 4.85
C ILE A 7 6.68 -10.28 4.58
N GLN A 8 6.54 -9.70 3.38
CA GLN A 8 7.36 -8.56 2.94
C GLN A 8 6.56 -7.26 2.78
N VAL A 9 5.26 -7.36 2.53
CA VAL A 9 4.35 -6.21 2.36
C VAL A 9 3.33 -6.20 3.48
N SER A 10 3.13 -5.03 4.10
CA SER A 10 2.04 -4.85 5.07
C SER A 10 1.00 -3.88 4.50
N VAL A 11 -0.22 -4.36 4.31
CA VAL A 11 -1.38 -3.55 3.90
C VAL A 11 -2.13 -3.14 5.15
N VAL A 12 -2.21 -1.84 5.41
CA VAL A 12 -2.84 -1.31 6.62
C VAL A 12 -3.87 -0.23 6.28
N MET A 13 -4.95 -0.20 7.03
CA MET A 13 -6.04 0.75 6.83
C MET A 13 -6.61 1.24 8.16
N GLY A 14 -7.24 2.41 8.16
CA GLY A 14 -7.75 3.05 9.38
C GLY A 14 -9.06 2.45 9.90
N SER A 15 -9.82 1.78 9.05
CA SER A 15 -11.15 1.26 9.37
C SER A 15 -11.51 0.05 8.50
N GLN A 16 -12.48 -0.74 8.97
CA GLN A 16 -13.09 -1.80 8.16
C GLN A 16 -13.78 -1.24 6.90
N SER A 17 -14.31 -0.02 6.95
CA SER A 17 -14.93 0.63 5.78
C SER A 17 -13.95 0.87 4.62
N ASP A 18 -12.65 0.91 4.89
CA ASP A 18 -11.62 1.12 3.87
C ASP A 18 -11.30 -0.17 3.10
N TRP A 19 -11.79 -1.32 3.60
CA TRP A 19 -11.44 -2.64 3.07
C TRP A 19 -11.87 -2.83 1.62
N GLU A 20 -13.04 -2.34 1.22
CA GLU A 20 -13.55 -2.45 -0.15
C GLU A 20 -12.54 -1.90 -1.18
N ILE A 21 -11.82 -0.83 -0.83
CA ILE A 21 -10.78 -0.25 -1.66
C ILE A 21 -9.45 -0.98 -1.48
N MET A 22 -9.05 -1.25 -0.24
CA MET A 22 -7.73 -1.79 0.07
C MET A 22 -7.57 -3.26 -0.31
N GLN A 23 -8.65 -4.04 -0.38
CA GLN A 23 -8.60 -5.42 -0.87
C GLN A 23 -8.06 -5.51 -2.30
N VAL A 24 -8.27 -4.48 -3.14
CA VAL A 24 -7.73 -4.45 -4.51
C VAL A 24 -6.21 -4.60 -4.53
N ALA A 25 -5.52 -3.98 -3.56
CA ALA A 25 -4.07 -4.16 -3.40
C ALA A 25 -3.73 -5.59 -2.96
N CYS A 26 -4.49 -6.15 -2.03
CA CYS A 26 -4.29 -7.52 -1.54
C CYS A 26 -4.48 -8.55 -2.67
N ASP A 27 -5.55 -8.41 -3.46
CA ASP A 27 -5.87 -9.32 -4.57
C ASP A 27 -4.75 -9.35 -5.61
N LEU A 28 -4.14 -8.19 -5.89
CA LEU A 28 -3.02 -8.11 -6.83
C LEU A 28 -1.73 -8.72 -6.25
N LEU A 29 -1.44 -8.48 -4.96
CA LEU A 29 -0.30 -9.11 -4.29
C LEU A 29 -0.44 -10.64 -4.29
N GLU A 30 -1.64 -11.15 -4.02
CA GLU A 30 -1.94 -12.57 -4.06
C GLU A 30 -1.79 -13.15 -5.47
N LYS A 31 -2.37 -12.47 -6.48
CA LYS A 31 -2.26 -12.86 -7.90
C LYS A 31 -0.82 -12.97 -8.37
N LEU A 32 0.07 -12.10 -7.90
CA LEU A 32 1.49 -12.12 -8.24
C LEU A 32 2.34 -12.92 -7.24
N ASP A 33 1.69 -13.65 -6.34
CA ASP A 33 2.32 -14.52 -5.35
C ASP A 33 3.39 -13.77 -4.52
N VAL A 34 3.03 -12.59 -4.02
CA VAL A 34 3.83 -11.77 -3.10
C VAL A 34 3.24 -11.86 -1.70
N SER A 35 4.03 -12.29 -0.73
CA SER A 35 3.56 -12.48 0.65
C SER A 35 3.25 -11.15 1.33
N TYR A 36 2.05 -11.04 1.88
CA TYR A 36 1.58 -9.84 2.57
C TYR A 36 0.80 -10.16 3.83
N GLU A 37 0.64 -9.17 4.69
CA GLU A 37 -0.34 -9.16 5.78
C GLU A 37 -1.33 -8.01 5.58
N LYS A 38 -2.49 -8.09 6.24
CA LYS A 38 -3.49 -7.02 6.28
C LYS A 38 -3.85 -6.69 7.71
N LYS A 39 -3.92 -5.39 8.04
CA LYS A 39 -4.16 -4.89 9.40
C LYS A 39 -5.12 -3.70 9.41
N ILE A 40 -5.92 -3.60 10.47
CA ILE A 40 -6.65 -2.38 10.79
C ILE A 40 -5.94 -1.68 11.94
N VAL A 41 -5.49 -0.45 11.67
CA VAL A 41 -4.80 0.41 12.63
C VAL A 41 -5.31 1.83 12.45
N SER A 42 -6.15 2.31 13.36
CA SER A 42 -6.69 3.65 13.29
C SER A 42 -5.73 4.66 13.93
N ALA A 43 -5.32 5.66 13.16
CA ALA A 43 -4.43 6.72 13.65
C ALA A 43 -5.04 7.48 14.84
N HIS A 44 -6.34 7.77 14.79
CA HIS A 44 -7.02 8.58 15.80
C HIS A 44 -7.68 7.77 16.92
N ARG A 45 -8.14 6.53 16.62
CA ARG A 45 -8.87 5.71 17.60
C ARG A 45 -7.98 4.70 18.31
N THR A 46 -6.83 4.33 17.72
CA THR A 46 -5.86 3.37 18.29
C THR A 46 -4.42 3.87 18.11
N PRO A 47 -4.05 5.07 18.65
CA PRO A 47 -2.73 5.67 18.43
C PRO A 47 -1.60 4.79 18.98
N ASP A 48 -1.76 4.17 20.13
CA ASP A 48 -0.74 3.29 20.73
C ASP A 48 -0.51 2.07 19.83
N ARG A 49 -1.58 1.43 19.33
CA ARG A 49 -1.48 0.34 18.34
C ARG A 49 -0.72 0.77 17.08
N LEU A 50 -0.92 2.01 16.61
CA LEU A 50 -0.19 2.55 15.48
C LEU A 50 1.31 2.60 15.77
N TYR A 51 1.71 3.10 16.92
CA TYR A 51 3.12 3.20 17.28
C TYR A 51 3.76 1.82 17.46
N GLU A 52 3.08 0.89 18.13
CA GLU A 52 3.53 -0.50 18.25
C GLU A 52 3.68 -1.17 16.87
N TYR A 53 2.68 -1.00 16.01
CA TYR A 53 2.70 -1.51 14.64
C TYR A 53 3.90 -0.96 13.88
N ALA A 54 4.08 0.36 13.80
CA ALA A 54 5.14 0.99 13.04
C ALA A 54 6.54 0.60 13.56
N ASN A 55 6.75 0.59 14.89
CA ASN A 55 8.01 0.20 15.52
C ASN A 55 8.33 -1.30 15.31
N SER A 56 7.32 -2.15 15.07
CA SER A 56 7.52 -3.59 14.86
C SER A 56 7.94 -3.97 13.45
N LEU A 57 7.73 -3.10 12.45
CA LEU A 57 7.86 -3.40 11.02
C LEU A 57 9.24 -3.98 10.66
N ARG A 58 10.31 -3.33 11.08
CA ARG A 58 11.69 -3.77 10.80
C ARG A 58 11.98 -5.14 11.42
N ARG A 59 11.60 -5.36 12.69
CA ARG A 59 11.79 -6.64 13.39
C ARG A 59 11.03 -7.77 12.69
N ARG A 60 9.85 -7.48 12.13
CA ARG A 60 9.03 -8.44 11.36
C ARG A 60 9.46 -8.61 9.91
N LYS A 61 10.57 -7.95 9.50
CA LYS A 61 11.15 -8.01 8.14
C LYS A 61 10.22 -7.47 7.04
N ILE A 62 9.27 -6.61 7.39
CA ILE A 62 8.47 -5.89 6.41
C ILE A 62 9.38 -4.97 5.59
N LYS A 63 9.17 -4.93 4.29
CA LYS A 63 9.97 -4.15 3.32
C LYS A 63 9.24 -2.92 2.80
N VAL A 64 7.91 -3.00 2.74
CA VAL A 64 7.05 -1.92 2.24
C VAL A 64 5.73 -1.93 2.99
N VAL A 65 5.21 -0.75 3.29
CA VAL A 65 3.86 -0.57 3.85
C VAL A 65 2.96 0.10 2.79
N ILE A 66 1.77 -0.44 2.58
CA ILE A 66 0.69 0.20 1.84
C ILE A 66 -0.36 0.63 2.86
N ALA A 67 -0.56 1.94 3.01
CA ALA A 67 -1.44 2.51 4.03
C ALA A 67 -2.60 3.28 3.39
N GLY A 68 -3.83 2.80 3.57
CA GLY A 68 -5.05 3.45 3.12
C GLY A 68 -5.71 4.26 4.23
N ALA A 69 -6.13 5.49 3.90
CA ALA A 69 -6.83 6.35 4.85
C ALA A 69 -7.77 7.33 4.15
N GLY A 70 -8.93 7.59 4.78
CA GLY A 70 -9.94 8.53 4.31
C GLY A 70 -10.08 9.75 5.22
N GLY A 71 -10.68 10.81 4.70
CA GLY A 71 -10.91 12.07 5.42
C GLY A 71 -9.59 12.75 5.80
N ALA A 72 -9.43 13.07 7.08
CA ALA A 72 -8.16 13.49 7.67
C ALA A 72 -7.20 12.26 7.72
N ALA A 73 -6.63 11.94 6.58
CA ALA A 73 -5.93 10.69 6.29
C ALA A 73 -4.51 10.69 6.87
N HIS A 74 -4.37 10.75 8.19
CA HIS A 74 -3.10 10.89 8.89
C HIS A 74 -2.30 9.57 9.00
N LEU A 75 -2.94 8.41 8.83
CA LEU A 75 -2.31 7.11 9.05
C LEU A 75 -0.99 6.92 8.28
N PRO A 76 -0.90 7.18 6.96
CA PRO A 76 0.35 6.97 6.23
C PRO A 76 1.50 7.84 6.75
N GLY A 77 1.25 9.13 6.98
CA GLY A 77 2.24 10.07 7.49
C GLY A 77 2.69 9.74 8.91
N MET A 78 1.77 9.32 9.77
CA MET A 78 2.10 8.91 11.15
C MET A 78 2.94 7.64 11.17
N ILE A 79 2.68 6.66 10.28
CA ILE A 79 3.54 5.48 10.13
C ILE A 79 4.92 5.91 9.64
N ALA A 80 4.99 6.73 8.58
CA ALA A 80 6.26 7.20 8.01
C ALA A 80 7.12 7.96 9.04
N SER A 81 6.51 8.62 10.02
CA SER A 81 7.24 9.30 11.11
C SER A 81 7.88 8.35 12.12
N LYS A 82 7.52 7.06 12.13
CA LYS A 82 7.94 6.06 13.12
C LYS A 82 8.79 4.93 12.53
N THR A 83 8.97 4.89 11.23
CA THR A 83 9.74 3.84 10.56
C THR A 83 10.55 4.40 9.41
N ASP A 84 11.64 3.74 9.07
CA ASP A 84 12.42 3.98 7.86
C ASP A 84 12.01 3.03 6.69
N ILE A 85 10.99 2.21 6.91
CA ILE A 85 10.41 1.37 5.85
C ILE A 85 9.60 2.27 4.89
N PRO A 86 9.74 2.11 3.56
CA PRO A 86 8.95 2.86 2.60
C PRO A 86 7.44 2.74 2.84
N VAL A 87 6.75 3.88 2.89
CA VAL A 87 5.29 3.96 3.06
C VAL A 87 4.65 4.49 1.77
N ILE A 88 3.68 3.74 1.27
CA ILE A 88 2.86 4.09 0.12
C ILE A 88 1.48 4.46 0.65
N GLY A 89 1.03 5.68 0.36
CA GLY A 89 -0.27 6.19 0.81
C GLY A 89 -1.34 6.05 -0.26
N VAL A 90 -2.49 5.52 0.12
CA VAL A 90 -3.68 5.41 -0.73
C VAL A 90 -4.77 6.32 -0.17
N PRO A 91 -5.10 7.43 -0.86
CA PRO A 91 -6.22 8.27 -0.47
C PRO A 91 -7.54 7.55 -0.71
N ILE A 92 -8.39 7.48 0.32
CA ILE A 92 -9.70 6.82 0.25
C ILE A 92 -10.79 7.87 0.19
N ASN A 93 -11.75 7.69 -0.72
CA ASN A 93 -12.90 8.58 -0.93
C ASN A 93 -14.03 8.25 0.06
N ALA A 94 -13.80 8.56 1.33
CA ALA A 94 -14.70 8.22 2.43
C ALA A 94 -15.62 9.37 2.90
N THR A 95 -15.53 10.57 2.30
CA THR A 95 -16.26 11.77 2.69
C THR A 95 -16.95 12.45 1.50
N ASP A 96 -17.74 13.49 1.78
CA ASP A 96 -18.37 14.33 0.74
C ASP A 96 -17.33 15.03 -0.17
N LEU A 97 -16.09 15.17 0.27
CA LEU A 97 -15.00 15.72 -0.52
C LEU A 97 -14.37 14.70 -1.49
N ARG A 98 -14.97 13.50 -1.61
CA ARG A 98 -14.64 12.48 -2.60
C ARG A 98 -13.15 12.11 -2.68
N GLY A 99 -12.47 12.15 -1.54
CA GLY A 99 -11.06 11.76 -1.40
C GLY A 99 -10.04 12.87 -1.65
N VAL A 100 -10.47 14.10 -2.03
CA VAL A 100 -9.57 15.25 -2.17
C VAL A 100 -8.95 15.65 -0.83
N ASP A 101 -9.74 15.59 0.25
CA ASP A 101 -9.29 15.75 1.63
C ASP A 101 -8.24 14.71 2.02
N SER A 102 -8.48 13.46 1.68
CA SER A 102 -7.54 12.36 1.92
C SER A 102 -6.24 12.54 1.13
N LEU A 103 -6.35 12.92 -0.15
CA LEU A 103 -5.20 13.20 -1.00
C LEU A 103 -4.32 14.30 -0.41
N TYR A 104 -4.90 15.44 -0.04
CA TYR A 104 -4.14 16.54 0.54
C TYR A 104 -3.54 16.19 1.90
N SER A 105 -4.23 15.41 2.72
CA SER A 105 -3.71 14.94 4.01
C SER A 105 -2.49 14.03 3.86
N ILE A 106 -2.38 13.30 2.75
CA ILE A 106 -1.30 12.32 2.52
C ILE A 106 -0.14 12.93 1.73
N VAL A 107 -0.42 13.73 0.69
CA VAL A 107 0.61 14.16 -0.25
C VAL A 107 1.51 15.27 0.28
N GLN A 108 1.00 16.17 1.15
CA GLN A 108 1.73 17.34 1.65
C GLN A 108 2.59 17.02 2.89
N MET A 109 3.42 15.98 2.78
CA MET A 109 4.33 15.59 3.86
C MET A 109 5.47 16.60 4.04
N PRO A 110 5.91 16.85 5.29
CA PRO A 110 7.04 17.71 5.56
C PRO A 110 8.36 17.10 5.04
N LYS A 111 9.32 17.96 4.76
CA LYS A 111 10.67 17.55 4.34
C LYS A 111 11.27 16.55 5.36
N GLY A 112 11.74 15.42 4.84
CA GLY A 112 12.39 14.36 5.62
C GLY A 112 11.50 13.15 5.93
N TYR A 113 10.18 13.24 5.75
CA TYR A 113 9.22 12.16 6.03
C TYR A 113 8.32 11.88 4.82
N PRO A 114 8.86 11.27 3.75
CA PRO A 114 8.10 11.07 2.51
C PRO A 114 7.06 9.97 2.65
N VAL A 115 5.94 10.15 1.94
CA VAL A 115 4.94 9.11 1.64
C VAL A 115 4.74 9.08 0.13
N ALA A 116 4.92 7.91 -0.49
CA ALA A 116 4.66 7.73 -1.92
C ALA A 116 3.15 7.71 -2.15
N THR A 117 2.57 8.85 -2.52
CA THR A 117 1.12 9.02 -2.61
C THR A 117 0.58 8.54 -3.95
N MET A 118 -0.41 7.65 -3.93
CA MET A 118 -1.07 7.09 -5.10
C MET A 118 -2.37 7.85 -5.45
N ALA A 119 -3.03 7.44 -6.52
CA ALA A 119 -4.32 7.97 -6.92
C ALA A 119 -5.42 7.68 -5.87
N ILE A 120 -6.51 8.43 -5.92
CA ILE A 120 -7.68 8.24 -5.03
C ILE A 120 -8.41 6.93 -5.36
N GLY A 121 -8.75 6.16 -4.34
CA GLY A 121 -9.61 4.98 -4.44
C GLY A 121 -8.94 3.73 -5.01
N SER A 122 -9.74 2.86 -5.63
CA SER A 122 -9.29 1.56 -6.11
C SER A 122 -8.13 1.61 -7.11
N PRO A 123 -8.05 2.58 -8.06
CA PRO A 123 -6.88 2.72 -8.91
C PRO A 123 -5.59 3.00 -8.12
N GLY A 124 -5.70 3.78 -7.04
CA GLY A 124 -4.58 4.05 -6.13
C GLY A 124 -4.14 2.81 -5.36
N ALA A 125 -5.08 2.02 -4.84
CA ALA A 125 -4.79 0.77 -4.16
C ALA A 125 -4.10 -0.24 -5.09
N PHE A 126 -4.59 -0.37 -6.34
CA PHE A 126 -3.97 -1.21 -7.35
C PHE A 126 -2.53 -0.78 -7.66
N ASN A 127 -2.32 0.50 -7.92
CA ASN A 127 -1.00 1.06 -8.22
C ASN A 127 -0.06 1.00 -7.01
N ALA A 128 -0.58 1.09 -5.79
CA ALA A 128 0.20 0.89 -4.57
C ALA A 128 0.79 -0.52 -4.49
N ALA A 129 0.01 -1.54 -4.85
CA ALA A 129 0.52 -2.91 -4.92
C ALA A 129 1.59 -3.08 -6.00
N ILE A 130 1.36 -2.52 -7.21
CA ILE A 130 2.38 -2.52 -8.28
C ILE A 130 3.67 -1.86 -7.81
N PHE A 131 3.56 -0.69 -7.18
CA PHE A 131 4.73 0.05 -6.71
C PHE A 131 5.47 -0.70 -5.59
N ALA A 132 4.75 -1.31 -4.65
CA ALA A 132 5.35 -2.17 -3.63
C ALA A 132 6.11 -3.35 -4.25
N ILE A 133 5.52 -4.03 -5.24
CA ILE A 133 6.17 -5.11 -5.99
C ILE A 133 7.43 -4.62 -6.71
N GLN A 134 7.39 -3.42 -7.31
CA GLN A 134 8.55 -2.81 -7.97
C GLN A 134 9.68 -2.51 -6.99
N VAL A 135 9.36 -2.01 -5.78
CA VAL A 135 10.35 -1.78 -4.72
C VAL A 135 11.04 -3.10 -4.34
N LEU A 136 10.28 -4.19 -4.17
CA LEU A 136 10.84 -5.51 -3.88
C LEU A 136 11.68 -6.05 -5.05
N ALA A 137 11.23 -5.81 -6.27
CA ALA A 137 11.89 -6.27 -7.51
C ALA A 137 13.29 -5.69 -7.73
N VAL A 138 13.64 -4.59 -7.07
CA VAL A 138 14.98 -3.98 -7.13
C VAL A 138 16.06 -4.98 -6.65
N THR A 139 15.73 -5.79 -5.65
CA THR A 139 16.67 -6.75 -5.05
C THR A 139 16.25 -8.21 -5.23
N ASP A 140 15.01 -8.47 -5.62
CA ASP A 140 14.46 -9.81 -5.82
C ASP A 140 14.19 -10.08 -7.32
N LYS A 141 15.04 -10.88 -7.95
CA LYS A 141 14.93 -11.20 -9.37
C LYS A 141 13.66 -11.99 -9.72
N VAL A 142 13.17 -12.83 -8.80
CA VAL A 142 11.96 -13.63 -9.01
C VAL A 142 10.74 -12.72 -9.04
N ILE A 143 10.61 -11.81 -8.06
CA ILE A 143 9.56 -10.80 -8.04
C ILE A 143 9.70 -9.88 -9.27
N GLY A 144 10.93 -9.51 -9.64
CA GLY A 144 11.20 -8.71 -10.84
C GLY A 144 10.73 -9.38 -12.13
N GLN A 145 10.84 -10.71 -12.25
CA GLN A 145 10.31 -11.42 -13.41
C GLN A 145 8.77 -11.40 -13.43
N LYS A 146 8.12 -11.69 -12.29
CA LYS A 146 6.66 -11.68 -12.17
C LYS A 146 6.05 -10.35 -12.62
N ILE A 147 6.62 -9.21 -12.22
CA ILE A 147 6.11 -7.90 -12.63
C ILE A 147 6.34 -7.60 -14.10
N ARG A 148 7.44 -8.06 -14.69
CA ARG A 148 7.68 -7.92 -16.14
C ARG A 148 6.68 -8.73 -16.95
N ASP A 149 6.46 -9.98 -16.58
CA ASP A 149 5.49 -10.88 -17.26
C ASP A 149 4.07 -10.30 -17.17
N TRP A 150 3.67 -9.85 -15.98
CA TRP A 150 2.38 -9.20 -15.78
C TRP A 150 2.21 -7.95 -16.68
N ARG A 151 3.25 -7.11 -16.82
CA ARG A 151 3.23 -5.94 -17.70
C ARG A 151 3.12 -6.33 -19.17
N ALA A 152 3.88 -7.31 -19.60
CA ALA A 152 3.82 -7.82 -20.97
C ALA A 152 2.40 -8.33 -21.30
N ASP A 153 1.81 -9.13 -20.42
CA ASP A 153 0.44 -9.60 -20.56
C ASP A 153 -0.58 -8.46 -20.63
N THR A 154 -0.39 -7.44 -19.81
CA THR A 154 -1.27 -6.26 -19.78
C THR A 154 -1.17 -5.49 -21.12
N THR A 155 0.04 -5.31 -21.63
CA THR A 155 0.28 -4.65 -22.91
C THR A 155 -0.36 -5.43 -24.07
N ASN A 156 -0.22 -6.76 -24.07
CA ASN A 156 -0.75 -7.63 -25.12
C ASN A 156 -2.29 -7.68 -25.17
N ARG A 157 -2.96 -7.31 -24.08
CA ARG A 157 -4.45 -7.25 -24.01
C ARG A 157 -5.03 -5.95 -24.56
N VAL A 158 -4.20 -4.91 -24.74
CA VAL A 158 -4.67 -3.64 -25.30
C VAL A 158 -4.95 -3.84 -26.78
N LYS A 159 -6.20 -3.63 -27.19
CA LYS A 159 -6.61 -3.73 -28.59
C LYS A 159 -6.11 -2.51 -29.36
N ASN A 160 -5.78 -2.70 -30.63
CA ASN A 160 -5.37 -1.60 -31.50
C ASN A 160 -6.58 -0.75 -31.96
N GLU A 161 -7.78 -1.34 -31.96
CA GLU A 161 -9.00 -0.68 -32.40
C GLU A 161 -10.14 -0.90 -31.38
N PRO A 162 -11.06 0.06 -31.21
CA PRO A 162 -12.24 -0.12 -30.37
C PRO A 162 -13.21 -1.12 -31.01
N GLU A 163 -13.94 -1.83 -30.17
CA GLU A 163 -15.06 -2.73 -30.59
C GLU A 163 -16.36 -1.95 -30.67
#